data_fdf96fa7e0f3b4d64528a43af85d027d
#
_entry.id   fdf96fa7e0f3b4d64528a43af85d027d
#
_cell.length_a   1.000
_cell.length_b   1.000
_cell.length_c   1.000
_cell.angle_alpha   90.00
_cell.angle_beta   90.00
_cell.angle_gamma   90.00
#
_symmetry.space_group_name_H-M   'P 1'
#
loop_
_entity.id
_entity.type
_entity.pdbx_description
1 polymer ?
#
loop_
_entity_poly.entity_id
_entity_poly.type
_entity_poly.pdbx_seq_one_letter_code
_entity_poly.pdbx_strand_id
1 'polypeptide(L)'
;MLIFSKFGRMAEKKKILVMVASPKRERSGTLIPTKAFVEGIEQNGDYETEYIFIDKMNIKPCRGCLSCWGREDGSCFMKDDDVPMIREKLINSDIVIWSFPLFLFGVPGQMKVLMDRIVGMVHPYMGQKLKDGANAMGTPLHGLQFQKEGQKIILLSSCAWMDLDVVYEPVRKQFDIILGHEGYTLIACPQMRALDHRGGPRRLNMLRDKYRKGGAELATTGKLSQETIDLMQKPIFSDDAYETLVVEFITHMFDRDDNF
;
A
#
# COMPACT_ATOMS: atom_id res chain seq x y z
N MET A 1 16.99 11.91 -52.38
CA MET A 1 17.75 11.39 -51.25
C MET A 1 17.07 11.95 -49.98
N LEU A 2 16.06 11.25 -49.48
CA LEU A 2 15.25 11.68 -48.33
C LEU A 2 15.83 11.05 -47.06
N ILE A 3 16.42 11.88 -46.22
CA ILE A 3 16.93 11.49 -44.92
C ILE A 3 15.71 11.44 -43.95
N PHE A 4 15.18 10.24 -43.74
CA PHE A 4 14.23 10.01 -42.63
C PHE A 4 15.02 10.03 -41.33
N SER A 5 14.92 11.13 -40.59
CA SER A 5 15.41 11.19 -39.22
C SER A 5 14.64 10.20 -38.38
N LYS A 6 15.32 9.18 -37.86
CA LYS A 6 14.84 8.31 -36.80
C LYS A 6 14.67 9.15 -35.51
N PHE A 7 13.52 9.76 -35.30
CA PHE A 7 13.12 10.16 -33.97
C PHE A 7 12.87 8.86 -33.16
N GLY A 8 13.86 8.48 -32.38
CA GLY A 8 13.68 7.42 -31.39
C GLY A 8 12.52 7.82 -30.46
N ARG A 9 11.47 7.00 -30.42
CA ARG A 9 10.40 7.14 -29.44
C ARG A 9 11.09 7.05 -28.07
N MET A 10 11.13 8.14 -27.31
CA MET A 10 11.57 8.11 -25.92
C MET A 10 10.70 7.08 -25.22
N ALA A 11 11.32 6.11 -24.54
CA ALA A 11 10.57 5.13 -23.78
C ALA A 11 9.72 5.87 -22.74
N GLU A 12 8.43 5.56 -22.70
CA GLU A 12 7.54 6.15 -21.70
C GLU A 12 8.01 5.71 -20.31
N LYS A 13 8.13 6.67 -19.36
CA LYS A 13 8.52 6.37 -17.98
C LYS A 13 7.52 5.44 -17.34
N LYS A 14 8.01 4.51 -16.54
CA LYS A 14 7.14 3.67 -15.71
C LYS A 14 6.49 4.51 -14.61
N LYS A 15 5.24 4.21 -14.29
CA LYS A 15 4.42 4.99 -13.35
C LYS A 15 4.34 4.32 -11.99
N ILE A 16 4.69 5.07 -10.96
CA ILE A 16 4.46 4.68 -9.57
C ILE A 16 3.31 5.52 -9.02
N LEU A 17 2.26 4.86 -8.54
CA LEU A 17 1.17 5.51 -7.83
C LEU A 17 1.25 5.17 -6.35
N VAL A 18 1.40 6.19 -5.51
CA VAL A 18 1.40 6.06 -4.06
C VAL A 18 0.08 6.55 -3.50
N MET A 19 -0.73 5.62 -2.99
CA MET A 19 -2.00 5.89 -2.34
C MET A 19 -1.78 6.08 -0.84
N VAL A 20 -1.78 7.32 -0.37
CA VAL A 20 -1.52 7.67 1.04
C VAL A 20 -2.81 7.69 1.82
N ALA A 21 -3.01 6.69 2.69
CA ALA A 21 -4.23 6.52 3.48
C ALA A 21 -4.03 6.88 4.96
N SER A 22 -3.27 7.92 5.24
CA SER A 22 -3.07 8.43 6.60
C SER A 22 -3.76 9.77 6.79
N PRO A 23 -4.57 9.94 7.85
CA PRO A 23 -5.19 11.24 8.15
C PRO A 23 -4.16 12.32 8.50
N LYS A 24 -2.92 11.94 8.85
CA LYS A 24 -1.81 12.89 9.06
C LYS A 24 -1.23 13.42 7.75
N ARG A 25 -1.64 12.88 6.60
CA ARG A 25 -1.21 13.31 5.26
C ARG A 25 0.31 13.37 5.14
N GLU A 26 0.87 14.50 4.73
CA GLU A 26 2.31 14.74 4.57
C GLU A 26 3.11 14.54 5.86
N ARG A 27 2.46 14.66 7.02
CA ARG A 27 3.07 14.46 8.35
C ARG A 27 2.99 13.01 8.83
N SER A 28 2.55 12.09 7.99
CA SER A 28 2.44 10.68 8.35
C SER A 28 3.82 10.05 8.56
N GLY A 29 4.03 9.40 9.71
CA GLY A 29 5.23 8.60 9.94
C GLY A 29 5.41 7.49 8.91
N THR A 30 4.32 6.90 8.41
CA THR A 30 4.36 5.88 7.35
C THR A 30 5.01 6.41 6.05
N LEU A 31 4.94 7.72 5.78
CA LEU A 31 5.60 8.29 4.60
C LEU A 31 7.12 8.28 4.68
N ILE A 32 7.72 8.14 5.85
CA ILE A 32 9.18 8.08 5.99
C ILE A 32 9.74 6.85 5.25
N PRO A 33 9.33 5.61 5.58
CA PRO A 33 9.76 4.43 4.84
C PRO A 33 9.21 4.40 3.41
N THR A 34 7.98 4.90 3.16
CA THR A 34 7.39 4.92 1.82
C THR A 34 8.22 5.76 0.86
N LYS A 35 8.58 6.98 1.23
CA LYS A 35 9.39 7.87 0.39
C LYS A 35 10.79 7.30 0.16
N ALA A 36 11.40 6.70 1.18
CA ALA A 36 12.71 6.06 1.03
C ALA A 36 12.65 4.84 0.06
N PHE A 37 11.58 4.06 0.11
CA PHE A 37 11.37 2.95 -0.81
C PHE A 37 11.19 3.45 -2.25
N VAL A 38 10.35 4.46 -2.47
CA VAL A 38 10.15 5.10 -3.78
C VAL A 38 11.47 5.71 -4.30
N GLU A 39 12.21 6.43 -3.46
CA GLU A 39 13.52 6.97 -3.80
C GLU A 39 14.48 5.87 -4.29
N GLY A 40 14.48 4.72 -3.62
CA GLY A 40 15.26 3.55 -4.06
C GLY A 40 14.84 3.04 -5.44
N ILE A 41 13.55 3.06 -5.76
CA ILE A 41 13.05 2.68 -7.10
C ILE A 41 13.51 3.70 -8.15
N GLU A 42 13.29 5.00 -7.91
CA GLU A 42 13.59 6.09 -8.85
C GLU A 42 15.09 6.22 -9.16
N GLN A 43 15.95 5.94 -8.17
CA GLN A 43 17.42 5.95 -8.35
C GLN A 43 17.93 4.79 -9.21
N ASN A 44 17.13 3.73 -9.41
CA ASN A 44 17.54 2.51 -10.12
C ASN A 44 16.67 2.20 -11.35
N GLY A 45 15.92 3.18 -11.86
CA GLY A 45 15.13 3.03 -13.08
C GLY A 45 14.48 4.33 -13.53
N ASP A 46 13.90 4.34 -14.72
CA ASP A 46 13.19 5.50 -15.27
C ASP A 46 11.72 5.45 -14.87
N TYR A 47 11.42 6.05 -13.71
CA TYR A 47 10.10 6.09 -13.12
C TYR A 47 9.63 7.52 -12.89
N GLU A 48 8.32 7.72 -12.92
CA GLU A 48 7.65 8.92 -12.41
C GLU A 48 6.68 8.54 -11.30
N THR A 49 6.68 9.31 -10.22
CA THR A 49 5.85 9.02 -9.03
C THR A 49 4.77 10.07 -8.82
N GLU A 50 3.55 9.59 -8.62
CA GLU A 50 2.44 10.42 -8.18
C GLU A 50 1.96 9.98 -6.79
N TYR A 51 1.66 10.96 -5.91
CA TYR A 51 1.10 10.73 -4.58
C TYR A 51 -0.34 11.21 -4.53
N ILE A 52 -1.26 10.31 -4.18
CA ILE A 52 -2.65 10.63 -3.88
C ILE A 52 -2.90 10.49 -2.38
N PHE A 53 -3.24 11.60 -1.74
CA PHE A 53 -3.64 11.62 -0.34
C PHE A 53 -5.14 11.37 -0.24
N ILE A 54 -5.54 10.15 0.11
CA ILE A 54 -6.95 9.71 0.11
C ILE A 54 -7.81 10.60 1.00
N ASP A 55 -7.27 11.09 2.12
CA ASP A 55 -7.97 12.00 3.02
C ASP A 55 -8.28 13.38 2.42
N LYS A 56 -7.64 13.76 1.33
CA LYS A 56 -7.93 14.99 0.58
C LYS A 56 -8.92 14.79 -0.55
N MET A 57 -9.28 13.54 -0.86
CA MET A 57 -10.15 13.20 -1.98
C MET A 57 -11.61 13.18 -1.53
N ASN A 58 -12.48 13.65 -2.43
CA ASN A 58 -13.91 13.50 -2.28
C ASN A 58 -14.31 12.09 -2.71
N ILE A 59 -14.50 11.19 -1.76
CA ILE A 59 -14.85 9.78 -2.01
C ILE A 59 -16.14 9.47 -1.26
N LYS A 60 -17.22 9.31 -1.99
CA LYS A 60 -18.53 8.93 -1.42
C LYS A 60 -18.54 7.44 -1.08
N PRO A 61 -19.21 7.01 -0.01
CA PRO A 61 -19.35 5.60 0.33
C PRO A 61 -20.00 4.77 -0.78
N CYS A 62 -19.60 3.50 -0.88
CA CYS A 62 -20.24 2.55 -1.79
C CYS A 62 -21.69 2.28 -1.34
N ARG A 63 -22.64 2.21 -2.30
CA ARG A 63 -24.05 1.90 -2.05
C ARG A 63 -24.38 0.41 -2.07
N GLY A 64 -23.40 -0.46 -2.36
CA GLY A 64 -23.60 -1.91 -2.43
C GLY A 64 -24.51 -2.38 -3.56
N CYS A 65 -24.75 -1.57 -4.60
CA CYS A 65 -25.66 -1.89 -5.67
C CYS A 65 -25.12 -2.88 -6.71
N LEU A 66 -23.82 -3.19 -6.67
CA LEU A 66 -23.10 -4.12 -7.57
C LEU A 66 -23.20 -3.80 -9.08
N SER A 67 -23.75 -2.64 -9.46
CA SER A 67 -23.85 -2.22 -10.86
C SER A 67 -22.53 -2.18 -11.61
N CYS A 68 -21.41 -1.99 -10.91
CA CYS A 68 -20.08 -2.01 -11.52
C CYS A 68 -19.68 -3.40 -12.04
N TRP A 69 -20.16 -4.48 -11.45
CA TRP A 69 -19.92 -5.84 -11.96
C TRP A 69 -20.75 -6.18 -13.22
N GLY A 70 -21.82 -5.43 -13.46
CA GLY A 70 -22.59 -5.54 -14.70
C GLY A 70 -22.09 -4.65 -15.84
N ARG A 71 -21.02 -3.87 -15.63
CA ARG A 71 -20.43 -3.00 -16.65
C ARG A 71 -19.19 -3.62 -17.23
N GLU A 72 -19.03 -3.51 -18.54
CA GLU A 72 -17.89 -4.04 -19.29
C GLU A 72 -16.54 -3.51 -18.76
N ASP A 73 -16.50 -2.23 -18.36
CA ASP A 73 -15.31 -1.57 -17.82
C ASP A 73 -15.18 -1.64 -16.29
N GLY A 74 -16.12 -2.27 -15.58
CA GLY A 74 -16.13 -2.34 -14.12
C GLY A 74 -16.29 -0.99 -13.41
N SER A 75 -16.69 0.09 -14.12
CA SER A 75 -16.80 1.42 -13.54
C SER A 75 -18.02 1.58 -12.64
N CYS A 76 -17.88 2.38 -11.58
CA CYS A 76 -19.02 2.76 -10.75
C CYS A 76 -19.96 3.71 -11.52
N PHE A 77 -21.28 3.61 -11.27
CA PHE A 77 -22.24 4.55 -11.86
C PHE A 77 -22.16 5.95 -11.23
N MET A 78 -21.71 6.05 -9.97
CA MET A 78 -21.46 7.32 -9.31
C MET A 78 -20.15 7.91 -9.83
N LYS A 79 -20.25 9.03 -10.56
CA LYS A 79 -19.11 9.68 -11.21
C LYS A 79 -18.89 11.11 -10.71
N ASP A 80 -19.64 11.54 -9.70
CA ASP A 80 -19.65 12.89 -9.15
C ASP A 80 -18.71 13.03 -7.92
N ASP A 81 -17.59 12.29 -7.95
CA ASP A 81 -16.53 12.30 -6.97
C ASP A 81 -15.17 11.93 -7.61
N ASP A 82 -14.11 11.81 -6.83
CA ASP A 82 -12.76 11.58 -7.35
C ASP A 82 -12.45 10.12 -7.71
N VAL A 83 -13.36 9.17 -7.44
CA VAL A 83 -13.13 7.74 -7.68
C VAL A 83 -12.85 7.40 -9.15
N PRO A 84 -13.52 7.98 -10.16
CA PRO A 84 -13.20 7.70 -11.55
C PRO A 84 -11.73 8.01 -11.91
N MET A 85 -11.25 9.18 -11.49
CA MET A 85 -9.86 9.60 -11.70
C MET A 85 -8.87 8.68 -10.98
N ILE A 86 -9.13 8.35 -9.71
CA ILE A 86 -8.28 7.44 -8.93
C ILE A 86 -8.22 6.06 -9.59
N ARG A 87 -9.37 5.54 -10.04
CA ARG A 87 -9.44 4.24 -10.73
C ARG A 87 -8.60 4.22 -12.02
N GLU A 88 -8.68 5.29 -12.82
CA GLU A 88 -7.88 5.41 -14.04
C GLU A 88 -6.38 5.36 -13.74
N LYS A 89 -5.93 6.08 -12.71
CA LYS A 89 -4.53 6.06 -12.29
C LYS A 89 -4.10 4.69 -11.76
N LEU A 90 -4.94 4.01 -10.99
CA LEU A 90 -4.68 2.64 -10.50
C LEU A 90 -4.47 1.66 -11.65
N ILE A 91 -5.31 1.73 -12.70
CA ILE A 91 -5.23 0.83 -13.86
C ILE A 91 -3.96 1.09 -14.68
N ASN A 92 -3.54 2.35 -14.82
CA ASN A 92 -2.45 2.76 -15.71
C ASN A 92 -1.06 2.79 -15.05
N SER A 93 -0.95 2.44 -13.77
CA SER A 93 0.32 2.45 -13.05
C SER A 93 1.05 1.12 -13.16
N ASP A 94 2.39 1.16 -13.23
CA ASP A 94 3.24 -0.04 -13.22
C ASP A 94 3.45 -0.58 -11.80
N ILE A 95 3.52 0.33 -10.82
CA ILE A 95 3.63 0.01 -9.41
C ILE A 95 2.57 0.81 -8.64
N VAL A 96 1.77 0.12 -7.84
CA VAL A 96 0.80 0.74 -6.92
C VAL A 96 1.25 0.47 -5.49
N ILE A 97 1.52 1.53 -4.74
CA ILE A 97 1.92 1.45 -3.33
C ILE A 97 0.79 1.98 -2.47
N TRP A 98 0.16 1.10 -1.69
CA TRP A 98 -0.78 1.50 -0.63
C TRP A 98 0.00 1.80 0.64
N SER A 99 0.16 3.08 0.95
CA SER A 99 0.90 3.58 2.12
C SER A 99 -0.07 3.94 3.25
N PHE A 100 -0.12 3.13 4.31
CA PHE A 100 -1.09 3.32 5.39
C PHE A 100 -0.59 2.93 6.78
N PRO A 101 -1.00 3.62 7.85
CA PRO A 101 -0.84 3.13 9.21
C PRO A 101 -1.83 2.00 9.48
N LEU A 102 -1.42 1.01 10.27
CA LEU A 102 -2.31 -0.04 10.76
C LEU A 102 -3.28 0.55 11.80
N PHE A 103 -4.58 0.58 11.49
CA PHE A 103 -5.61 1.07 12.40
C PHE A 103 -6.53 -0.06 12.82
N LEU A 104 -6.59 -0.32 14.13
CA LEU A 104 -7.38 -1.40 14.71
C LEU A 104 -7.20 -2.72 13.94
N PHE A 105 -5.92 -3.09 13.71
CA PHE A 105 -5.49 -4.30 12.98
C PHE A 105 -5.98 -4.40 11.53
N GLY A 106 -6.39 -3.30 10.92
CA GLY A 106 -6.88 -3.22 9.56
C GLY A 106 -6.41 -1.99 8.79
N VAL A 107 -6.96 -1.79 7.61
CA VAL A 107 -6.74 -0.59 6.81
C VAL A 107 -7.52 0.60 7.39
N PRO A 108 -7.03 1.85 7.24
CA PRO A 108 -7.78 3.03 7.66
C PRO A 108 -9.14 3.15 6.99
N GLY A 109 -10.12 3.77 7.68
CA GLY A 109 -11.48 3.89 7.19
C GLY A 109 -11.59 4.53 5.80
N GLN A 110 -10.83 5.61 5.53
CA GLN A 110 -10.82 6.28 4.24
C GLN A 110 -10.32 5.35 3.11
N MET A 111 -9.31 4.51 3.39
CA MET A 111 -8.83 3.50 2.45
C MET A 111 -9.92 2.46 2.18
N LYS A 112 -10.61 2.01 3.24
CA LYS A 112 -11.70 1.02 3.09
C LYS A 112 -12.85 1.59 2.26
N VAL A 113 -13.23 2.86 2.46
CA VAL A 113 -14.26 3.53 1.64
C VAL A 113 -13.85 3.51 0.16
N LEU A 114 -12.60 3.83 -0.18
CA LEU A 114 -12.12 3.75 -1.56
C LEU A 114 -12.12 2.31 -2.08
N MET A 115 -11.63 1.34 -1.29
CA MET A 115 -11.62 -0.08 -1.68
C MET A 115 -13.04 -0.57 -2.03
N ASP A 116 -14.05 -0.20 -1.23
CA ASP A 116 -15.44 -0.55 -1.50
C ASP A 116 -15.97 0.09 -2.79
N ARG A 117 -15.49 1.29 -3.14
CA ARG A 117 -15.90 2.01 -4.34
C ARG A 117 -15.26 1.48 -5.63
N ILE A 118 -14.09 0.86 -5.52
CA ILE A 118 -13.40 0.22 -6.65
C ILE A 118 -13.63 -1.29 -6.73
N VAL A 119 -14.66 -1.81 -6.05
CA VAL A 119 -14.99 -3.25 -6.05
C VAL A 119 -15.21 -3.81 -7.47
N GLY A 120 -15.62 -2.97 -8.43
CA GLY A 120 -15.70 -3.37 -9.84
C GLY A 120 -14.36 -3.69 -10.50
N MET A 121 -13.23 -3.37 -9.86
CA MET A 121 -11.90 -3.82 -10.29
C MET A 121 -11.57 -5.24 -9.83
N VAL A 122 -12.35 -5.79 -8.92
CA VAL A 122 -12.22 -7.16 -8.43
C VAL A 122 -13.14 -8.04 -9.26
N HIS A 123 -12.65 -9.17 -9.74
CA HIS A 123 -13.48 -10.12 -10.49
C HIS A 123 -14.72 -10.50 -9.68
N PRO A 124 -15.92 -10.40 -10.26
CA PRO A 124 -17.08 -10.98 -9.62
C PRO A 124 -16.88 -12.49 -9.56
N TYR A 125 -17.34 -13.07 -8.46
CA TYR A 125 -17.34 -14.52 -8.32
C TYR A 125 -18.12 -15.19 -9.47
N MET A 126 -17.44 -15.92 -10.33
CA MET A 126 -18.00 -16.53 -11.54
C MET A 126 -18.25 -18.06 -11.40
N GLY A 127 -18.42 -18.56 -10.18
CA GLY A 127 -18.75 -19.97 -9.98
C GLY A 127 -17.64 -20.95 -10.40
N GLN A 128 -16.39 -20.53 -10.44
CA GLN A 128 -15.27 -21.41 -10.72
C GLN A 128 -15.20 -22.47 -9.62
N LYS A 129 -15.34 -23.74 -10.00
CA LYS A 129 -14.99 -24.84 -9.12
C LYS A 129 -13.50 -24.75 -8.85
N LEU A 130 -13.13 -24.57 -7.61
CA LEU A 130 -11.72 -24.71 -7.20
C LEU A 130 -11.27 -26.12 -7.60
N LYS A 131 -10.00 -26.25 -8.04
CA LYS A 131 -9.41 -27.49 -8.53
C LYS A 131 -9.56 -28.69 -7.58
N ASP A 132 -9.85 -28.44 -6.33
CA ASP A 132 -9.94 -29.41 -5.22
C ASP A 132 -11.37 -29.78 -4.84
N GLY A 133 -12.37 -29.49 -5.67
CA GLY A 133 -13.75 -29.85 -5.42
C GLY A 133 -14.48 -29.06 -4.34
N ALA A 134 -13.81 -28.12 -3.65
CA ALA A 134 -14.48 -27.14 -2.81
C ALA A 134 -15.33 -26.22 -3.68
N ASN A 135 -16.61 -26.08 -3.35
CA ASN A 135 -17.43 -25.11 -4.06
C ASN A 135 -16.94 -23.73 -3.65
N ALA A 136 -16.92 -22.85 -4.58
CA ALA A 136 -16.38 -21.52 -4.44
C ALA A 136 -17.13 -20.62 -3.45
N MET A 137 -18.27 -21.01 -2.92
CA MET A 137 -18.92 -20.39 -1.77
C MET A 137 -18.07 -20.50 -0.49
N GLY A 138 -17.09 -21.45 -0.45
CA GLY A 138 -16.19 -21.64 0.68
C GLY A 138 -14.90 -20.83 0.66
N THR A 139 -14.43 -20.38 -0.52
CA THR A 139 -13.16 -19.62 -0.62
C THR A 139 -13.23 -18.64 -1.78
N PRO A 140 -13.78 -17.45 -1.58
CA PRO A 140 -13.86 -16.43 -2.62
C PRO A 140 -12.47 -15.83 -2.86
N LEU A 141 -11.72 -16.39 -3.80
CA LEU A 141 -10.56 -15.74 -4.40
C LEU A 141 -11.04 -14.98 -5.62
N HIS A 142 -10.90 -13.66 -5.60
CA HIS A 142 -11.42 -12.83 -6.68
C HIS A 142 -10.36 -12.49 -7.73
N GLY A 143 -9.21 -11.96 -7.32
CA GLY A 143 -8.24 -11.38 -8.24
C GLY A 143 -8.71 -10.06 -8.85
N LEU A 144 -7.77 -9.29 -9.38
CA LEU A 144 -8.07 -8.04 -10.07
C LEU A 144 -8.33 -8.25 -11.55
N GLN A 145 -9.28 -7.48 -12.08
CA GLN A 145 -9.48 -7.23 -13.49
C GLN A 145 -9.09 -5.79 -13.83
N PHE A 146 -8.81 -5.50 -15.09
CA PHE A 146 -8.41 -4.19 -15.61
C PHE A 146 -7.06 -3.66 -15.10
N GLN A 147 -6.26 -4.46 -14.43
CA GLN A 147 -4.91 -4.05 -14.05
C GLN A 147 -3.97 -4.11 -15.25
N LYS A 148 -2.93 -3.24 -15.24
CA LYS A 148 -1.86 -3.29 -16.23
C LYS A 148 -1.10 -4.62 -16.11
N GLU A 149 -0.74 -5.22 -17.24
CA GLU A 149 0.07 -6.44 -17.25
C GLU A 149 1.41 -6.21 -16.53
N GLY A 150 1.75 -7.12 -15.62
CA GLY A 150 2.97 -7.03 -14.80
C GLY A 150 2.93 -5.98 -13.69
N GLN A 151 1.77 -5.32 -13.45
CA GLN A 151 1.61 -4.37 -12.36
C GLN A 151 2.03 -4.99 -11.02
N LYS A 152 2.76 -4.22 -10.21
CA LYS A 152 3.15 -4.61 -8.87
C LYS A 152 2.30 -3.88 -7.83
N ILE A 153 1.76 -4.63 -6.87
CA ILE A 153 0.99 -4.07 -5.75
C ILE A 153 1.79 -4.25 -4.47
N ILE A 154 2.11 -3.13 -3.83
CA ILE A 154 2.86 -3.08 -2.58
C ILE A 154 1.95 -2.51 -1.49
N LEU A 155 1.80 -3.24 -0.41
CA LEU A 155 1.20 -2.76 0.83
C LEU A 155 2.33 -2.33 1.77
N LEU A 156 2.62 -1.04 1.83
CA LEU A 156 3.61 -0.49 2.73
C LEU A 156 2.88 0.11 3.93
N SER A 157 2.88 -0.62 5.03
CA SER A 157 2.16 -0.23 6.23
C SER A 157 3.10 0.00 7.41
N SER A 158 2.66 0.76 8.39
CA SER A 158 3.40 0.96 9.63
C SER A 158 2.52 0.77 10.85
N CYS A 159 3.11 0.29 11.93
CA CYS A 159 2.41 0.06 13.18
C CYS A 159 3.29 0.40 14.40
N ALA A 160 2.66 0.38 15.57
CA ALA A 160 3.38 0.48 16.85
C ALA A 160 3.85 -0.90 17.36
N TRP A 161 3.34 -1.98 16.84
CA TRP A 161 3.56 -3.33 17.34
C TRP A 161 4.85 -3.96 16.83
N MET A 162 5.33 -5.00 17.52
CA MET A 162 6.53 -5.75 17.16
C MET A 162 6.19 -7.10 16.53
N ASP A 163 5.16 -7.78 17.02
CA ASP A 163 4.68 -9.03 16.46
C ASP A 163 3.85 -8.77 15.18
N LEU A 164 4.56 -8.67 14.06
CA LEU A 164 3.96 -8.36 12.76
C LEU A 164 3.08 -9.50 12.23
N ASP A 165 3.34 -10.74 12.65
CA ASP A 165 2.57 -11.88 12.16
C ASP A 165 1.15 -11.86 12.72
N VAL A 166 1.02 -11.60 14.01
CA VAL A 166 -0.29 -11.50 14.67
C VAL A 166 -1.04 -10.25 14.20
N VAL A 167 -0.40 -9.07 14.27
CA VAL A 167 -1.14 -7.82 14.06
C VAL A 167 -1.52 -7.56 12.60
N TYR A 168 -0.81 -8.15 11.63
CA TYR A 168 -1.13 -8.04 10.20
C TYR A 168 -1.91 -9.24 9.65
N GLU A 169 -2.21 -10.26 10.44
CA GLU A 169 -3.00 -11.40 9.96
C GLU A 169 -4.34 -10.98 9.34
N PRO A 170 -5.14 -10.06 9.94
CA PRO A 170 -6.39 -9.62 9.32
C PRO A 170 -6.19 -8.93 7.97
N VAL A 171 -5.13 -8.12 7.83
CA VAL A 171 -4.79 -7.45 6.57
C VAL A 171 -4.38 -8.49 5.52
N ARG A 172 -3.50 -9.46 5.86
CA ARG A 172 -3.11 -10.53 4.95
C ARG A 172 -4.33 -11.31 4.47
N LYS A 173 -5.20 -11.76 5.37
CA LYS A 173 -6.42 -12.49 5.00
C LYS A 173 -7.32 -11.70 4.05
N GLN A 174 -7.51 -10.40 4.32
CA GLN A 174 -8.30 -9.55 3.44
C GLN A 174 -7.70 -9.47 2.03
N PHE A 175 -6.40 -9.21 1.92
CA PHE A 175 -5.75 -9.04 0.61
C PHE A 175 -5.50 -10.37 -0.10
N ASP A 176 -5.29 -11.47 0.61
CA ASP A 176 -5.26 -12.83 0.04
C ASP A 176 -6.57 -13.17 -0.68
N ILE A 177 -7.71 -12.79 -0.10
CA ILE A 177 -9.02 -12.98 -0.73
C ILE A 177 -9.18 -12.09 -1.96
N ILE A 178 -8.72 -10.84 -1.89
CA ILE A 178 -8.92 -9.84 -2.96
C ILE A 178 -7.95 -10.08 -4.12
N LEU A 179 -6.67 -10.36 -3.85
CA LEU A 179 -5.59 -10.37 -4.82
C LEU A 179 -4.97 -11.75 -5.04
N GLY A 180 -5.20 -12.71 -4.14
CA GLY A 180 -4.42 -13.94 -4.04
C GLY A 180 -3.10 -13.74 -3.30
N HIS A 181 -2.52 -14.84 -2.80
CA HIS A 181 -1.29 -14.82 -1.97
C HIS A 181 -0.08 -14.19 -2.68
N GLU A 182 0.01 -14.34 -4.01
CA GLU A 182 1.12 -13.80 -4.81
C GLU A 182 0.77 -12.46 -5.49
N GLY A 183 -0.45 -11.95 -5.29
CA GLY A 183 -0.96 -10.76 -5.97
C GLY A 183 -0.45 -9.45 -5.38
N TYR A 184 0.26 -9.49 -4.24
CA TYR A 184 0.78 -8.31 -3.57
C TYR A 184 2.02 -8.62 -2.73
N THR A 185 2.74 -7.58 -2.32
CA THR A 185 3.81 -7.69 -1.31
C THR A 185 3.48 -6.80 -0.12
N LEU A 186 3.41 -7.38 1.08
CA LEU A 186 3.24 -6.64 2.32
C LEU A 186 4.61 -6.32 2.94
N ILE A 187 4.87 -5.04 3.18
CA ILE A 187 6.04 -4.53 3.89
C ILE A 187 5.54 -3.77 5.12
N ALA A 188 5.71 -4.37 6.29
CA ALA A 188 5.28 -3.79 7.55
C ALA A 188 6.46 -3.08 8.26
N CYS A 189 6.29 -1.83 8.65
CA CYS A 189 7.27 -1.07 9.42
C CYS A 189 6.86 -1.06 10.89
N PRO A 190 7.52 -1.84 11.77
CA PRO A 190 7.22 -1.87 13.20
C PRO A 190 7.70 -0.60 13.90
N GLN A 191 7.29 -0.39 15.14
CA GLN A 191 7.78 0.63 16.07
C GLN A 191 7.67 2.07 15.54
N MET A 192 6.81 2.33 14.53
CA MET A 192 6.75 3.65 13.88
C MET A 192 6.39 4.76 14.87
N ARG A 193 5.59 4.47 15.89
CA ARG A 193 5.24 5.48 16.90
C ARG A 193 6.46 6.00 17.66
N ALA A 194 7.37 5.11 18.07
CA ALA A 194 8.60 5.48 18.74
C ALA A 194 9.58 6.16 17.78
N LEU A 195 9.68 5.70 16.53
CA LEU A 195 10.53 6.30 15.50
C LEU A 195 10.10 7.73 15.16
N ASP A 196 8.81 7.99 15.06
CA ASP A 196 8.23 9.29 14.75
C ASP A 196 8.53 10.32 15.88
N HIS A 197 8.51 9.89 17.15
CA HIS A 197 8.70 10.75 18.32
C HIS A 197 10.11 10.76 18.89
N ARG A 198 10.83 9.64 18.87
CA ARG A 198 12.11 9.44 19.56
C ARG A 198 13.20 8.87 18.66
N GLY A 199 12.96 8.71 17.36
CA GLY A 199 13.90 8.08 16.43
C GLY A 199 15.23 8.79 16.33
N GLY A 200 15.19 10.11 16.27
CA GLY A 200 16.35 10.93 16.01
C GLY A 200 16.96 10.70 14.61
N PRO A 201 17.87 11.57 14.15
CA PRO A 201 18.38 11.50 12.77
C PRO A 201 19.05 10.18 12.42
N ARG A 202 19.84 9.61 13.33
CA ARG A 202 20.59 8.37 13.10
C ARG A 202 19.64 7.18 12.82
N ARG A 203 18.63 6.97 13.68
CA ARG A 203 17.69 5.87 13.56
C ARG A 203 16.79 6.02 12.32
N LEU A 204 16.36 7.25 12.05
CA LEU A 204 15.58 7.56 10.85
C LEU A 204 16.38 7.32 9.57
N ASN A 205 17.69 7.60 9.56
CA ASN A 205 18.54 7.27 8.41
C ASN A 205 18.72 5.76 8.26
N MET A 206 18.95 5.03 9.34
CA MET A 206 18.98 3.55 9.30
C MET A 206 17.68 2.97 8.72
N LEU A 207 16.53 3.52 9.11
CA LEU A 207 15.24 3.13 8.54
C LEU A 207 15.19 3.42 7.04
N ARG A 208 15.49 4.66 6.63
CA ARG A 208 15.48 5.04 5.20
C ARG A 208 16.38 4.17 4.36
N ASP A 209 17.58 3.85 4.84
CA ASP A 209 18.55 3.03 4.08
C ASP A 209 18.05 1.62 3.82
N LYS A 210 17.34 0.99 4.77
CA LYS A 210 16.72 -0.31 4.57
C LYS A 210 15.67 -0.26 3.44
N TYR A 211 14.82 0.76 3.45
CA TYR A 211 13.74 0.90 2.48
C TYR A 211 14.26 1.32 1.10
N ARG A 212 15.32 2.16 1.01
CA ARG A 212 16.00 2.43 -0.27
C ARG A 212 16.55 1.16 -0.91
N LYS A 213 17.18 0.29 -0.11
CA LYS A 213 17.68 -1.01 -0.59
C LYS A 213 16.54 -1.86 -1.16
N GLY A 214 15.40 -1.93 -0.46
CA GLY A 214 14.22 -2.63 -0.96
C GLY A 214 13.69 -2.04 -2.27
N GLY A 215 13.58 -0.72 -2.37
CA GLY A 215 13.19 -0.05 -3.60
C GLY A 215 14.14 -0.32 -4.77
N ALA A 216 15.46 -0.28 -4.52
CA ALA A 216 16.48 -0.59 -5.51
C ALA A 216 16.37 -2.04 -6.00
N GLU A 217 16.17 -3.01 -5.11
CA GLU A 217 15.96 -4.40 -5.51
C GLU A 217 14.71 -4.55 -6.38
N LEU A 218 13.58 -3.97 -5.98
CA LEU A 218 12.35 -4.04 -6.78
C LEU A 218 12.56 -3.48 -8.19
N ALA A 219 13.26 -2.34 -8.32
CA ALA A 219 13.51 -1.70 -9.60
C ALA A 219 14.40 -2.55 -10.53
N THR A 220 15.43 -3.20 -9.96
CA THR A 220 16.44 -3.94 -10.72
C THR A 220 16.03 -5.37 -11.05
N THR A 221 15.29 -6.04 -10.13
CA THR A 221 14.93 -7.47 -10.28
C THR A 221 13.46 -7.68 -10.63
N GLY A 222 12.60 -6.66 -10.45
CA GLY A 222 11.15 -6.74 -10.63
C GLY A 222 10.42 -7.43 -9.48
N LYS A 223 11.10 -7.83 -8.42
CA LYS A 223 10.52 -8.47 -7.22
C LYS A 223 11.35 -8.18 -5.98
N LEU A 224 10.78 -8.44 -4.81
CA LEU A 224 11.49 -8.38 -3.53
C LEU A 224 11.80 -9.80 -3.07
N SER A 225 13.03 -10.02 -2.61
CA SER A 225 13.41 -11.25 -1.91
C SER A 225 12.86 -11.24 -0.48
N GLN A 226 12.64 -12.42 0.10
CA GLN A 226 12.23 -12.52 1.50
C GLN A 226 13.26 -11.90 2.44
N GLU A 227 14.55 -12.08 2.15
CA GLU A 227 15.65 -11.47 2.90
C GLU A 227 15.53 -9.94 2.97
N THR A 228 15.21 -9.31 1.85
CA THR A 228 15.02 -7.84 1.79
C THR A 228 13.76 -7.41 2.51
N ILE A 229 12.68 -8.16 2.42
CA ILE A 229 11.45 -7.89 3.18
C ILE A 229 11.76 -7.98 4.68
N ASP A 230 12.41 -9.03 5.14
CA ASP A 230 12.79 -9.23 6.54
C ASP A 230 13.72 -8.11 7.03
N LEU A 231 14.68 -7.69 6.20
CA LEU A 231 15.54 -6.54 6.51
C LEU A 231 14.74 -5.25 6.73
N MET A 232 13.78 -4.95 5.86
CA MET A 232 12.93 -3.76 5.99
C MET A 232 12.05 -3.83 7.24
N GLN A 233 11.55 -5.01 7.58
CA GLN A 233 10.67 -5.24 8.73
C GLN A 233 11.41 -5.38 10.07
N LYS A 234 12.74 -5.51 10.04
CA LYS A 234 13.54 -5.64 11.27
C LYS A 234 13.40 -4.39 12.14
N PRO A 235 13.05 -4.54 13.44
CA PRO A 235 12.95 -3.44 14.38
C PRO A 235 14.22 -2.56 14.45
N ILE A 236 14.06 -1.29 14.77
CA ILE A 236 15.16 -0.33 14.96
C ILE A 236 15.57 -0.20 16.43
N PHE A 237 14.61 -0.29 17.33
CA PHE A 237 14.86 -0.35 18.78
C PHE A 237 14.90 -1.80 19.22
N SER A 238 15.74 -2.12 20.22
CA SER A 238 15.63 -3.38 20.93
C SER A 238 14.31 -3.46 21.70
N ASP A 239 13.91 -4.68 22.08
CA ASP A 239 12.64 -4.91 22.77
C ASP A 239 12.57 -4.12 24.08
N ASP A 240 13.61 -4.17 24.92
CA ASP A 240 13.68 -3.44 26.20
C ASP A 240 13.60 -1.92 25.99
N ALA A 241 14.34 -1.39 25.00
CA ALA A 241 14.31 0.04 24.70
C ALA A 241 12.95 0.50 24.17
N TYR A 242 12.28 -0.37 23.39
CA TYR A 242 10.95 -0.06 22.87
C TYR A 242 9.88 -0.12 23.95
N GLU A 243 9.92 -1.13 24.81
CA GLU A 243 9.01 -1.27 25.95
C GLU A 243 9.10 -0.04 26.87
N THR A 244 10.31 0.39 27.21
CA THR A 244 10.54 1.61 27.99
C THR A 244 9.87 2.84 27.35
N LEU A 245 10.07 3.04 26.03
CA LEU A 245 9.47 4.15 25.29
C LEU A 245 7.94 4.08 25.22
N VAL A 246 7.36 2.88 25.14
CA VAL A 246 5.90 2.68 25.14
C VAL A 246 5.33 2.99 26.51
N VAL A 247 5.97 2.53 27.59
CA VAL A 247 5.56 2.82 28.97
C VAL A 247 5.60 4.32 29.23
N GLU A 248 6.71 4.99 28.91
CA GLU A 248 6.84 6.46 29.04
C GLU A 248 5.73 7.20 28.27
N PHE A 249 5.45 6.77 27.06
CA PHE A 249 4.42 7.37 26.22
C PHE A 249 3.02 7.21 26.83
N ILE A 250 2.69 5.99 27.31
CA ILE A 250 1.40 5.71 27.93
C ILE A 250 1.25 6.51 29.22
N THR A 251 2.27 6.52 30.09
CA THR A 251 2.27 7.30 31.33
C THR A 251 2.01 8.76 31.05
N HIS A 252 2.73 9.34 30.08
CA HIS A 252 2.54 10.75 29.69
C HIS A 252 1.15 11.05 29.10
N MET A 253 0.48 10.07 28.49
CA MET A 253 -0.89 10.26 28.01
C MET A 253 -1.90 10.35 29.15
N PHE A 254 -1.70 9.58 30.21
CA PHE A 254 -2.57 9.60 31.40
C PHE A 254 -2.28 10.76 32.34
N ASP A 255 -1.05 11.31 32.33
CA ASP A 255 -0.67 12.48 33.14
C ASP A 255 -1.09 13.82 32.52
N ARG A 256 -1.55 13.82 31.27
CA ARG A 256 -2.16 15.00 30.66
C ARG A 256 -3.60 15.08 31.13
N ASP A 257 -3.83 15.89 32.17
CA ASP A 257 -5.17 16.32 32.55
C ASP A 257 -5.97 16.75 31.31
N ASP A 258 -7.21 16.27 31.25
CA ASP A 258 -8.21 16.38 30.23
C ASP A 258 -8.40 17.81 29.67
N ASN A 259 -7.58 18.18 28.72
CA ASN A 259 -7.83 19.32 27.84
C ASN A 259 -7.74 18.86 26.38
N PHE A 260 -8.78 18.12 25.95
CA PHE A 260 -9.16 17.95 24.56
C PHE A 260 -10.30 18.89 24.19
#